data_ef31d05c2d535b08767b29319dd2ea33
#
_entry.id   ef31d05c2d535b08767b29319dd2ea33
#
_cell.length_a   1.000
_cell.length_b   1.000
_cell.length_c   1.000
_cell.angle_alpha   90.00
_cell.angle_beta   90.00
_cell.angle_gamma   90.00
#
_symmetry.space_group_name_H-M   'P 1'
#
loop_
_entity.id
_entity.type
_entity.pdbx_description
1 polymer ?
#
loop_
_entity_poly.entity_id
_entity_poly.type
_entity_poly.pdbx_seq_one_letter_code
_entity_poly.pdbx_strand_id
1 'polypeptide(L)'
;ALVEAGAVAGKVDITINESLPRIAQKNIEGIMPKTNARINFKPIGISLVIGPFNFPCHLANGQMVSSLLSGNSVIFKPSSKACYCAQLLADCFEAAGFPEGVISMIHSDRHGTMDMVKHPDVKVIFLTGGKEAGLRILENTYKDLTKLISLELGGKNVSIIHEDTNMELALAE
;
A
#
# COMPACT_ATOMS: atom_id res chain seq x y z
N ALA A 1 12.83 11.43 -10.70
CA ALA A 1 11.61 12.23 -10.45
C ALA A 1 10.56 12.00 -11.54
N LEU A 2 10.84 12.23 -12.83
CA LEU A 2 9.85 12.06 -13.92
C LEU A 2 9.30 10.64 -14.03
N VAL A 3 10.16 9.62 -13.91
CA VAL A 3 9.75 8.20 -13.96
C VAL A 3 8.78 7.87 -12.82
N GLU A 4 9.05 8.40 -11.63
CA GLU A 4 8.18 8.15 -10.48
C GLU A 4 6.82 8.86 -10.63
N ALA A 5 6.80 10.10 -11.07
CA ALA A 5 5.55 10.84 -11.30
C ALA A 5 4.67 10.16 -12.37
N GLY A 6 5.28 9.72 -13.49
CA GLY A 6 4.57 8.94 -14.52
C GLY A 6 4.05 7.61 -14.00
N ALA A 7 4.83 6.92 -13.16
CA ALA A 7 4.41 5.66 -12.55
C ALA A 7 3.27 5.83 -11.53
N VAL A 8 3.21 6.96 -10.80
CA VAL A 8 2.09 7.29 -9.91
C VAL A 8 0.79 7.37 -10.70
N ALA A 9 0.76 8.18 -11.77
CA ALA A 9 -0.44 8.35 -12.60
C ALA A 9 -0.88 7.05 -13.27
N GLY A 10 0.04 6.35 -13.96
CA GLY A 10 -0.28 5.10 -14.64
C GLY A 10 -0.75 3.99 -13.70
N LYS A 11 -0.22 3.95 -12.47
CA LYS A 11 -0.65 2.95 -11.49
C LYS A 11 -2.08 3.19 -10.98
N VAL A 12 -2.55 4.43 -10.94
CA VAL A 12 -3.93 4.74 -10.53
C VAL A 12 -4.92 4.11 -11.50
N ASP A 13 -4.75 4.32 -12.80
CA ASP A 13 -5.63 3.76 -13.82
C ASP A 13 -5.66 2.23 -13.78
N ILE A 14 -4.48 1.59 -13.69
CA ILE A 14 -4.38 0.13 -13.56
C ILE A 14 -5.11 -0.34 -12.29
N THR A 15 -4.89 0.34 -11.16
CA THR A 15 -5.50 -0.04 -9.89
C THR A 15 -7.03 0.08 -9.95
N ILE A 16 -7.55 1.15 -10.55
CA ILE A 16 -9.00 1.33 -10.73
C ILE A 16 -9.56 0.21 -11.59
N ASN A 17 -9.02 0.01 -12.78
CA ASN A 17 -9.54 -0.94 -13.77
C ASN A 17 -9.46 -2.39 -13.29
N GLU A 18 -8.42 -2.75 -12.53
CA GLU A 18 -8.21 -4.11 -12.05
C GLU A 18 -8.87 -4.38 -10.69
N SER A 19 -9.00 -3.38 -9.83
CA SER A 19 -9.50 -3.59 -8.46
C SER A 19 -11.01 -3.48 -8.35
N LEU A 20 -11.64 -2.53 -9.04
CA LEU A 20 -13.10 -2.37 -8.96
C LEU A 20 -13.88 -3.62 -9.37
N PRO A 21 -13.54 -4.34 -10.45
CA PRO A 21 -14.23 -5.58 -10.79
C PRO A 21 -14.06 -6.68 -9.73
N ARG A 22 -12.95 -6.68 -8.99
CA ARG A 22 -12.68 -7.69 -7.96
C ARG A 22 -13.51 -7.50 -6.70
N ILE A 23 -13.84 -6.26 -6.37
CA ILE A 23 -14.65 -5.90 -5.19
C ILE A 23 -16.13 -5.66 -5.53
N ALA A 24 -16.52 -5.78 -6.79
CA ALA A 24 -17.91 -5.71 -7.20
C ALA A 24 -18.74 -6.84 -6.57
N GLN A 25 -20.01 -6.56 -6.33
CA GLN A 25 -20.93 -7.59 -5.85
C GLN A 25 -20.97 -8.77 -6.81
N LYS A 26 -20.86 -9.98 -6.28
CA LYS A 26 -20.97 -11.23 -7.04
C LYS A 26 -22.20 -12.00 -6.61
N ASN A 27 -23.04 -12.35 -7.57
CA ASN A 27 -24.15 -13.27 -7.34
C ASN A 27 -23.65 -14.71 -7.57
N ILE A 28 -24.04 -15.62 -6.71
CA ILE A 28 -23.67 -17.03 -6.78
C ILE A 28 -24.95 -17.82 -6.99
N GLU A 29 -25.02 -18.53 -8.11
CA GLU A 29 -26.16 -19.38 -8.49
C GLU A 29 -25.87 -20.84 -8.16
N GLY A 30 -26.93 -21.60 -7.95
CA GLY A 30 -26.86 -23.06 -7.88
C GLY A 30 -26.28 -23.67 -6.59
N ILE A 31 -26.12 -22.90 -5.51
CA ILE A 31 -25.63 -23.44 -4.25
C ILE A 31 -26.63 -24.43 -3.63
N MET A 32 -27.90 -24.06 -3.61
CA MET A 32 -29.03 -24.90 -3.17
C MET A 32 -30.31 -24.52 -3.94
N PRO A 33 -31.26 -25.44 -4.12
CA PRO A 33 -32.54 -25.13 -4.72
C PRO A 33 -33.26 -23.98 -3.97
N LYS A 34 -33.80 -23.02 -4.70
CA LYS A 34 -34.51 -21.85 -4.20
C LYS A 34 -33.68 -20.92 -3.31
N THR A 35 -32.35 -20.95 -3.41
CA THR A 35 -31.44 -20.10 -2.64
C THR A 35 -30.72 -19.13 -3.58
N ASN A 36 -30.74 -17.84 -3.23
CA ASN A 36 -29.92 -16.82 -3.86
C ASN A 36 -28.83 -16.41 -2.87
N ALA A 37 -27.58 -16.52 -3.29
CA ALA A 37 -26.44 -16.06 -2.50
C ALA A 37 -25.70 -14.96 -3.23
N ARG A 38 -25.09 -14.05 -2.46
CA ARG A 38 -24.25 -12.97 -3.00
C ARG A 38 -23.10 -12.67 -2.07
N ILE A 39 -21.99 -12.28 -2.68
CA ILE A 39 -20.81 -11.78 -1.97
C ILE A 39 -20.78 -10.28 -2.13
N ASN A 40 -20.73 -9.56 -1.00
CA ASN A 40 -20.51 -8.13 -0.96
C ASN A 40 -19.23 -7.86 -0.19
N PHE A 41 -18.42 -6.93 -0.70
CA PHE A 41 -17.24 -6.44 -0.01
C PHE A 41 -17.59 -5.19 0.78
N LYS A 42 -16.96 -5.02 1.95
CA LYS A 42 -17.13 -3.87 2.82
C LYS A 42 -15.76 -3.35 3.24
N PRO A 43 -15.62 -2.03 3.49
CA PRO A 43 -14.42 -1.48 4.10
C PRO A 43 -14.08 -2.19 5.41
N ILE A 44 -12.78 -2.34 5.66
CA ILE A 44 -12.26 -2.96 6.90
C ILE A 44 -12.06 -1.88 7.98
N GLY A 45 -11.72 -0.64 7.57
CA GLY A 45 -11.49 0.48 8.48
C GLY A 45 -10.29 1.33 8.08
N ILE A 46 -9.38 1.61 9.03
CA ILE A 46 -8.22 2.45 8.80
C ILE A 46 -7.07 1.62 8.27
N SER A 47 -6.49 2.06 7.15
CA SER A 47 -5.26 1.52 6.58
C SER A 47 -4.07 2.41 6.93
N LEU A 48 -3.06 1.87 7.60
CA LEU A 48 -1.78 2.53 7.84
C LEU A 48 -0.81 2.16 6.71
N VAL A 49 -0.38 3.14 5.94
CA VAL A 49 0.58 2.98 4.84
C VAL A 49 1.92 3.56 5.28
N ILE A 50 2.92 2.71 5.46
CA ILE A 50 4.29 3.09 5.84
C ILE A 50 5.15 3.03 4.59
N GLY A 51 5.47 4.21 4.05
CA GLY A 51 6.17 4.35 2.78
C GLY A 51 7.69 4.35 2.90
N PRO A 52 8.41 3.93 1.82
CA PRO A 52 9.86 3.91 1.74
C PRO A 52 10.43 5.26 1.33
N PHE A 53 11.75 5.33 1.17
CA PHE A 53 12.44 6.55 0.69
C PHE A 53 12.87 6.49 -0.79
N ASN A 54 13.04 5.30 -1.35
CA ASN A 54 13.57 5.10 -2.71
C ASN A 54 12.55 5.43 -3.82
N PHE A 55 11.29 5.06 -3.64
CA PHE A 55 10.13 5.42 -4.46
C PHE A 55 9.01 5.94 -3.57
N PRO A 56 9.19 7.13 -2.96
CA PRO A 56 8.36 7.59 -1.85
C PRO A 56 6.90 7.85 -2.23
N CYS A 57 6.63 8.24 -3.46
CA CYS A 57 5.28 8.49 -3.95
C CYS A 57 4.68 7.23 -4.57
N HIS A 58 5.36 6.62 -5.53
CA HIS A 58 4.83 5.51 -6.33
C HIS A 58 4.41 4.29 -5.49
N LEU A 59 5.28 3.82 -4.60
CA LEU A 59 5.00 2.61 -3.81
C LEU A 59 3.89 2.84 -2.80
N ALA A 60 3.92 3.98 -2.09
CA ALA A 60 2.88 4.35 -1.15
C ALA A 60 1.53 4.58 -1.85
N ASN A 61 1.53 5.30 -2.99
CA ASN A 61 0.32 5.62 -3.73
C ASN A 61 -0.48 4.38 -4.14
N GLY A 62 0.19 3.32 -4.59
CA GLY A 62 -0.52 2.09 -4.96
C GLY A 62 -1.29 1.45 -3.80
N GLN A 63 -0.73 1.47 -2.59
CA GLN A 63 -1.38 0.96 -1.38
C GLN A 63 -2.50 1.91 -0.91
N MET A 64 -2.26 3.23 -0.99
CA MET A 64 -3.27 4.24 -0.65
C MET A 64 -4.49 4.15 -1.57
N VAL A 65 -4.28 4.16 -2.89
CA VAL A 65 -5.38 4.10 -3.88
C VAL A 65 -6.18 2.81 -3.73
N SER A 66 -5.53 1.66 -3.54
CA SER A 66 -6.23 0.39 -3.32
C SER A 66 -7.10 0.41 -2.06
N SER A 67 -6.60 1.02 -0.97
CA SER A 67 -7.35 1.20 0.27
C SER A 67 -8.56 2.11 0.09
N LEU A 68 -8.37 3.24 -0.58
CA LEU A 68 -9.43 4.22 -0.84
C LEU A 68 -10.53 3.66 -1.74
N LEU A 69 -10.17 2.95 -2.82
CA LEU A 69 -11.11 2.29 -3.72
C LEU A 69 -11.97 1.23 -3.00
N SER A 70 -11.39 0.61 -1.96
CA SER A 70 -12.11 -0.35 -1.13
C SER A 70 -12.94 0.32 -0.01
N GLY A 71 -13.00 1.66 0.02
CA GLY A 71 -13.78 2.45 0.96
C GLY A 71 -13.14 2.63 2.34
N ASN A 72 -11.85 2.34 2.48
CA ASN A 72 -11.11 2.53 3.73
C ASN A 72 -10.56 3.97 3.81
N SER A 73 -10.33 4.46 5.03
CA SER A 73 -9.50 5.65 5.26
C SER A 73 -8.03 5.29 5.36
N VAL A 74 -7.16 6.25 5.12
CA VAL A 74 -5.71 6.05 5.05
C VAL A 74 -4.98 6.98 6.00
N ILE A 75 -4.10 6.42 6.81
CA ILE A 75 -3.01 7.14 7.49
C ILE A 75 -1.74 6.85 6.70
N PHE A 76 -1.17 7.89 6.10
CA PHE A 76 0.10 7.79 5.38
C PHE A 76 1.24 8.25 6.26
N LYS A 77 2.15 7.35 6.57
CA LYS A 77 3.40 7.63 7.30
C LYS A 77 4.58 7.46 6.34
N PRO A 78 5.10 8.54 5.76
CA PRO A 78 6.23 8.47 4.83
C PRO A 78 7.55 8.17 5.56
N SER A 79 8.56 7.82 4.79
CA SER A 79 9.93 7.81 5.29
C SER A 79 10.38 9.22 5.69
N SER A 80 11.10 9.34 6.80
CA SER A 80 11.70 10.61 7.23
C SER A 80 12.71 11.21 6.23
N LYS A 81 13.22 10.37 5.31
CA LYS A 81 14.13 10.80 4.24
C LYS A 81 13.39 11.37 3.01
N ALA A 82 12.08 11.32 2.95
CA ALA A 82 11.27 11.72 1.80
C ALA A 82 10.04 12.55 2.20
N CYS A 83 10.12 13.32 3.27
CA CYS A 83 8.99 14.09 3.80
C CYS A 83 8.41 15.08 2.79
N TYR A 84 9.25 15.76 2.02
CA TYR A 84 8.78 16.73 1.04
C TYR A 84 8.02 16.08 -0.12
N CYS A 85 8.50 14.96 -0.64
CA CYS A 85 7.77 14.20 -1.68
C CYS A 85 6.41 13.73 -1.17
N ALA A 86 6.37 13.29 0.08
CA ALA A 86 5.14 12.86 0.70
C ALA A 86 4.14 13.99 0.91
N GLN A 87 4.62 15.20 1.28
CA GLN A 87 3.78 16.38 1.40
C GLN A 87 3.14 16.73 0.05
N LEU A 88 3.92 16.76 -1.03
CA LEU A 88 3.39 17.01 -2.38
C LEU A 88 2.31 15.98 -2.77
N LEU A 89 2.49 14.72 -2.40
CA LEU A 89 1.48 13.69 -2.66
C LEU A 89 0.21 13.95 -1.85
N ALA A 90 0.33 14.32 -0.57
CA ALA A 90 -0.81 14.68 0.27
C ALA A 90 -1.56 15.90 -0.28
N ASP A 91 -0.82 16.94 -0.69
CA ASP A 91 -1.39 18.15 -1.30
C ASP A 91 -2.17 17.83 -2.59
N CYS A 92 -1.72 16.84 -3.37
CA CYS A 92 -2.45 16.37 -4.56
C CYS A 92 -3.81 15.76 -4.19
N PHE A 93 -3.87 14.96 -3.13
CA PHE A 93 -5.13 14.38 -2.67
C PHE A 93 -6.08 15.45 -2.11
N GLU A 94 -5.57 16.42 -1.37
CA GLU A 94 -6.34 17.57 -0.89
C GLU A 94 -6.90 18.38 -2.05
N ALA A 95 -6.06 18.73 -3.03
CA ALA A 95 -6.47 19.45 -4.23
C ALA A 95 -7.50 18.68 -5.08
N ALA A 96 -7.48 17.35 -5.03
CA ALA A 96 -8.47 16.50 -5.68
C ALA A 96 -9.82 16.48 -4.97
N GLY A 97 -9.97 17.15 -3.82
CA GLY A 97 -11.23 17.30 -3.10
C GLY A 97 -11.63 16.09 -2.25
N PHE A 98 -10.66 15.28 -1.80
CA PHE A 98 -10.97 14.23 -0.83
C PHE A 98 -11.51 14.83 0.47
N PRO A 99 -12.55 14.23 1.07
CA PRO A 99 -13.10 14.70 2.33
C PRO A 99 -12.05 14.68 3.45
N GLU A 100 -12.13 15.62 4.37
CA GLU A 100 -11.26 15.66 5.56
C GLU A 100 -11.35 14.33 6.34
N GLY A 101 -10.20 13.84 6.80
CA GLY A 101 -10.09 12.60 7.56
C GLY A 101 -10.07 11.31 6.72
N VAL A 102 -10.33 11.37 5.41
CA VAL A 102 -10.22 10.19 4.53
C VAL A 102 -8.76 9.84 4.29
N ILE A 103 -7.91 10.85 4.12
CA ILE A 103 -6.45 10.68 4.01
C ILE A 103 -5.80 11.63 5.00
N SER A 104 -4.95 11.08 5.86
CA SER A 104 -4.14 11.83 6.81
C SER A 104 -2.67 11.47 6.65
N MET A 105 -1.80 12.47 6.47
CA MET A 105 -0.37 12.25 6.47
C MET A 105 0.23 12.59 7.84
N ILE A 106 1.06 11.72 8.37
CA ILE A 106 1.67 11.87 9.69
C ILE A 106 3.17 11.61 9.61
N HIS A 107 3.96 12.60 10.02
CA HIS A 107 5.38 12.40 10.31
C HIS A 107 5.53 11.86 11.73
N SER A 108 6.19 10.74 11.87
CA SER A 108 6.37 10.06 13.16
C SER A 108 7.72 9.38 13.23
N ASP A 109 8.24 9.29 14.43
CA ASP A 109 9.38 8.45 14.77
C ASP A 109 8.98 6.97 14.89
N ARG A 110 9.91 6.13 15.38
CA ARG A 110 9.64 4.70 15.54
C ARG A 110 8.59 4.40 16.61
N HIS A 111 8.58 5.16 17.71
CA HIS A 111 7.66 4.91 18.81
C HIS A 111 6.24 5.25 18.40
N GLY A 112 5.98 6.45 17.91
CA GLY A 112 4.66 6.84 17.42
C GLY A 112 4.19 5.98 16.25
N THR A 113 5.10 5.48 15.39
CA THR A 113 4.73 4.51 14.35
C THR A 113 4.22 3.20 14.97
N MET A 114 4.87 2.69 16.01
CA MET A 114 4.41 1.46 16.68
C MET A 114 3.12 1.68 17.48
N ASP A 115 2.87 2.88 17.97
CA ASP A 115 1.60 3.21 18.61
C ASP A 115 0.45 3.16 17.60
N MET A 116 0.64 3.69 16.39
CA MET A 116 -0.32 3.54 15.29
C MET A 116 -0.50 2.07 14.89
N VAL A 117 0.59 1.31 14.77
CA VAL A 117 0.54 -0.14 14.44
C VAL A 117 -0.29 -0.93 15.45
N LYS A 118 -0.19 -0.60 16.74
CA LYS A 118 -0.93 -1.25 17.82
C LYS A 118 -2.37 -0.75 17.98
N HIS A 119 -2.69 0.43 17.41
CA HIS A 119 -3.99 1.04 17.62
C HIS A 119 -5.14 0.11 17.16
N PRO A 120 -6.19 -0.10 17.97
CA PRO A 120 -7.24 -1.06 17.67
C PRO A 120 -8.05 -0.73 16.41
N ASP A 121 -8.15 0.54 16.04
CA ASP A 121 -8.89 0.99 14.85
C ASP A 121 -8.07 0.86 13.55
N VAL A 122 -6.75 0.73 13.64
CA VAL A 122 -5.91 0.42 12.48
C VAL A 122 -6.08 -1.06 12.14
N LYS A 123 -6.74 -1.36 11.03
CA LYS A 123 -7.08 -2.71 10.61
C LYS A 123 -6.18 -3.26 9.51
N VAL A 124 -5.60 -2.39 8.71
CA VAL A 124 -4.69 -2.78 7.63
C VAL A 124 -3.36 -2.07 7.82
N ILE A 125 -2.27 -2.78 7.69
CA ILE A 125 -0.91 -2.23 7.76
C ILE A 125 -0.18 -2.62 6.48
N PHE A 126 0.21 -1.63 5.71
CA PHE A 126 1.11 -1.78 4.58
C PHE A 126 2.48 -1.21 4.97
N LEU A 127 3.51 -2.01 4.80
CA LEU A 127 4.89 -1.55 4.93
C LEU A 127 5.65 -1.84 3.64
N THR A 128 6.27 -0.82 3.08
CA THR A 128 7.38 -1.01 2.14
C THR A 128 8.65 -0.51 2.81
N GLY A 129 9.60 -1.41 3.07
CA GLY A 129 10.77 -1.05 3.85
C GLY A 129 11.73 -2.19 4.15
N GLY A 130 12.56 -2.02 5.17
CA GLY A 130 13.54 -3.03 5.58
C GLY A 130 12.96 -4.14 6.45
N LYS A 131 13.63 -5.30 6.44
CA LYS A 131 13.29 -6.50 7.23
C LYS A 131 13.05 -6.18 8.71
N GLU A 132 13.92 -5.37 9.33
CA GLU A 132 13.81 -5.00 10.74
C GLU A 132 12.49 -4.29 11.08
N ALA A 133 12.02 -3.42 10.18
CA ALA A 133 10.74 -2.74 10.37
C ALA A 133 9.57 -3.73 10.27
N GLY A 134 9.64 -4.65 9.30
CA GLY A 134 8.64 -5.71 9.15
C GLY A 134 8.56 -6.62 10.38
N LEU A 135 9.69 -7.07 10.89
CA LEU A 135 9.74 -7.90 12.10
C LEU A 135 9.11 -7.20 13.30
N ARG A 136 9.41 -5.91 13.51
CA ARG A 136 8.81 -5.12 14.60
C ARG A 136 7.29 -4.99 14.47
N ILE A 137 6.78 -4.84 13.26
CA ILE A 137 5.33 -4.82 13.04
C ILE A 137 4.74 -6.17 13.44
N LEU A 138 5.30 -7.27 12.98
CA LEU A 138 4.83 -8.61 13.32
C LEU A 138 4.88 -8.88 14.84
N GLU A 139 5.98 -8.52 15.51
CA GLU A 139 6.12 -8.64 16.96
C GLU A 139 5.06 -7.87 17.76
N ASN A 140 4.58 -6.76 17.21
CA ASN A 140 3.58 -5.92 17.87
C ASN A 140 2.14 -6.25 17.47
N THR A 141 1.91 -7.13 16.50
CA THR A 141 0.59 -7.42 15.95
C THR A 141 0.20 -8.90 15.95
N TYR A 142 1.13 -9.84 16.19
CA TYR A 142 0.89 -11.28 16.04
C TYR A 142 -0.26 -11.84 16.90
N LYS A 143 -0.66 -11.14 17.97
CA LYS A 143 -1.79 -11.52 18.82
C LYS A 143 -3.13 -10.95 18.35
N ASP A 144 -3.11 -9.99 17.44
CA ASP A 144 -4.32 -9.35 16.94
C ASP A 144 -4.71 -9.91 15.56
N LEU A 145 -5.53 -10.94 15.58
CA LEU A 145 -6.01 -11.61 14.37
C LEU A 145 -6.98 -10.76 13.54
N THR A 146 -7.34 -9.55 14.00
CA THR A 146 -8.22 -8.64 13.25
C THR A 146 -7.46 -7.73 12.29
N LYS A 147 -6.12 -7.74 12.33
CA LYS A 147 -5.26 -6.91 11.46
C LYS A 147 -4.81 -7.67 10.23
N LEU A 148 -4.94 -7.02 9.08
CA LEU A 148 -4.29 -7.45 7.84
C LEU A 148 -2.92 -6.77 7.72
N ILE A 149 -1.89 -7.56 7.47
CA ILE A 149 -0.52 -7.06 7.37
C ILE A 149 0.05 -7.47 6.01
N SER A 150 0.51 -6.48 5.26
CA SER A 150 1.20 -6.65 3.99
C SER A 150 2.59 -6.01 4.08
N LEU A 151 3.61 -6.82 3.90
CA LEU A 151 5.01 -6.41 4.03
C LEU A 151 5.71 -6.58 2.70
N GLU A 152 6.12 -5.48 2.11
CA GLU A 152 7.02 -5.42 0.96
C GLU A 152 8.42 -5.07 1.46
N LEU A 153 9.28 -6.08 1.52
CA LEU A 153 10.61 -5.98 2.13
C LEU A 153 11.70 -6.02 1.06
N GLY A 154 12.94 -6.28 1.50
CA GLY A 154 14.05 -6.51 0.59
C GLY A 154 13.85 -7.77 -0.25
N GLY A 155 14.39 -7.75 -1.46
CA GLY A 155 14.36 -8.87 -2.38
C GLY A 155 15.74 -9.36 -2.74
N LYS A 156 15.79 -10.48 -3.45
CA LYS A 156 17.02 -11.07 -3.98
C LYS A 156 16.72 -11.58 -5.39
N ASN A 157 16.84 -10.68 -6.35
CA ASN A 157 16.68 -11.03 -7.75
C ASN A 157 17.95 -11.78 -8.23
N VAL A 158 17.77 -12.70 -9.14
CA VAL A 158 18.85 -13.43 -9.78
C VAL A 158 19.13 -12.79 -11.13
N SER A 159 20.39 -12.42 -11.36
CA SER A 159 20.90 -12.08 -12.70
C SER A 159 21.63 -13.28 -13.26
N ILE A 160 21.26 -13.71 -14.47
CA ILE A 160 21.92 -14.79 -15.19
C ILE A 160 22.68 -14.15 -16.35
N ILE A 161 24.02 -14.23 -16.29
CA ILE A 161 24.90 -13.70 -17.32
C ILE A 161 25.45 -14.89 -18.09
N HIS A 162 25.11 -14.98 -19.37
CA HIS A 162 25.60 -16.05 -20.26
C HIS A 162 26.99 -15.70 -20.82
N GLU A 163 27.72 -16.70 -21.28
CA GLU A 163 29.13 -16.55 -21.76
C GLU A 163 29.30 -15.63 -22.97
N ASP A 164 28.24 -15.45 -23.77
CA ASP A 164 28.20 -14.58 -24.95
C ASP A 164 27.66 -13.16 -24.66
N THR A 165 27.43 -12.84 -23.38
CA THR A 165 26.88 -11.53 -22.98
C THR A 165 27.96 -10.44 -23.13
N ASN A 166 27.54 -9.26 -23.60
CA ASN A 166 28.40 -8.07 -23.52
C ASN A 166 28.51 -7.63 -22.05
N MET A 167 29.70 -7.88 -21.46
CA MET A 167 29.93 -7.60 -20.05
C MET A 167 29.88 -6.12 -19.69
N GLU A 168 30.18 -5.19 -20.59
CA GLU A 168 30.06 -3.74 -20.33
C GLU A 168 28.60 -3.35 -20.14
N LEU A 169 27.68 -3.89 -20.94
CA LEU A 169 26.24 -3.68 -20.78
C LEU A 169 25.71 -4.36 -19.52
N ALA A 170 26.13 -5.60 -19.25
CA ALA A 170 25.69 -6.35 -18.07
C ALA A 170 26.12 -5.73 -16.73
N LEU A 171 27.20 -4.96 -16.71
CA LEU A 171 27.67 -4.24 -15.52
C LEU A 171 27.07 -2.83 -15.38
N ALA A 172 26.44 -2.32 -16.45
CA ALA A 172 25.80 -0.99 -16.44
C ALA A 172 24.33 -1.03 -15.98
N GLU A 173 23.73 -2.19 -15.96
CA GLU A 173 22.38 -2.48 -15.45
C GLU A 173 22.36 -2.75 -13.93
#